data_5ee0a89952a7853f5f3677232c21b589
#
_entry.id   5ee0a89952a7853f5f3677232c21b589
#
_cell.length_a   1.000
_cell.length_b   1.000
_cell.length_c   1.000
_cell.angle_alpha   90.00
_cell.angle_beta   90.00
_cell.angle_gamma   90.00
#
_symmetry.space_group_name_H-M   'P 1'
#
loop_
_entity.id
_entity.type
_entity.pdbx_description
1 polymer ?
#
loop_
_entity_poly.entity_id
_entity_poly.type
_entity_poly.pdbx_seq_one_letter_code
_entity_poly.pdbx_strand_id
1 'polypeptide(L)'
;MATAAKPKAKPAAKKAAAKVAAPAKRASAPRAKAPAKKAATAAPAEHKLRIRVRAYEHKILDLSVKQIMDTAARFDAVVVGPVPLPTEIKRWTVNRSTFVYKDAREQFEMRVHKRLIDIMNPSPKVIEALTNLNLPSGVTIDVKMV
;
A
#
# COMPACT_ATOMS: atom_id res chain seq x y z
N MET A 1 -51.57 -16.40 36.76
CA MET A 1 -50.56 -16.40 37.85
C MET A 1 -49.29 -15.85 37.26
N ALA A 2 -49.05 -14.63 37.56
CA ALA A 2 -48.09 -14.13 38.51
C ALA A 2 -46.69 -14.23 37.91
N THR A 3 -45.82 -13.27 37.77
CA THR A 3 -45.54 -11.94 38.30
C THR A 3 -44.20 -11.53 37.67
N ALA A 4 -44.12 -10.39 37.07
CA ALA A 4 -43.42 -9.20 37.55
C ALA A 4 -41.94 -9.39 37.94
N ALA A 5 -41.04 -8.63 37.29
CA ALA A 5 -40.28 -7.61 37.97
C ALA A 5 -39.26 -6.93 37.04
N LYS A 6 -39.40 -5.64 36.92
CA LYS A 6 -38.40 -4.64 36.58
C LYS A 6 -37.65 -4.25 37.86
N PRO A 7 -36.40 -3.87 37.87
CA PRO A 7 -36.08 -2.47 38.12
C PRO A 7 -34.87 -1.98 37.31
N LYS A 8 -34.89 -0.74 36.78
CA LYS A 8 -34.47 0.56 37.30
C LYS A 8 -33.12 0.56 38.07
N ALA A 9 -32.14 1.25 37.52
CA ALA A 9 -31.49 2.38 38.16
C ALA A 9 -30.42 3.04 37.25
N LYS A 10 -30.61 4.31 36.90
CA LYS A 10 -29.54 5.30 36.68
C LYS A 10 -29.09 5.81 38.06
N PRO A 11 -27.85 6.29 38.19
CA PRO A 11 -27.62 7.64 38.67
C PRO A 11 -26.58 8.36 37.79
N ALA A 12 -26.92 9.55 37.31
CA ALA A 12 -26.69 10.86 37.91
C ALA A 12 -25.24 11.36 37.92
N ALA A 13 -25.09 12.41 37.16
CA ALA A 13 -24.04 13.36 36.98
C ALA A 13 -23.31 13.78 38.28
N LYS A 14 -22.00 14.02 38.15
CA LYS A 14 -21.26 14.98 38.94
C LYS A 14 -20.43 15.90 38.05
N LYS A 15 -20.92 17.13 37.91
CA LYS A 15 -20.15 18.31 37.55
C LYS A 15 -19.09 18.55 38.61
N ALA A 16 -17.88 18.80 38.23
CA ALA A 16 -16.94 19.61 39.01
C ALA A 16 -16.18 20.51 38.04
N ALA A 17 -16.26 21.77 38.37
CA ALA A 17 -15.81 22.94 37.62
C ALA A 17 -14.32 23.22 37.80
N ALA A 18 -13.77 23.81 36.76
CA ALA A 18 -12.81 24.92 36.76
C ALA A 18 -11.52 24.82 37.58
N LYS A 19 -10.39 24.92 36.90
CA LYS A 19 -9.38 25.94 37.26
C LYS A 19 -8.52 26.27 36.04
N VAL A 20 -8.74 27.51 35.61
CA VAL A 20 -7.89 28.24 34.66
C VAL A 20 -6.54 28.47 35.34
N ALA A 21 -5.45 28.09 34.68
CA ALA A 21 -4.12 28.57 35.01
C ALA A 21 -3.42 29.01 33.72
N ALA A 22 -2.99 30.25 33.71
CA ALA A 22 -2.41 31.02 32.64
C ALA A 22 -0.99 30.55 32.23
N PRO A 23 -0.44 31.04 31.10
CA PRO A 23 0.62 30.42 30.34
C PRO A 23 2.01 30.73 30.90
N ALA A 24 2.79 29.67 31.13
CA ALA A 24 4.21 29.80 31.41
C ALA A 24 4.97 29.98 30.07
N LYS A 25 5.71 31.08 29.99
CA LYS A 25 6.70 31.41 28.96
C LYS A 25 7.64 30.24 28.71
N ARG A 26 7.57 29.63 27.54
CA ARG A 26 8.60 28.66 27.08
C ARG A 26 9.80 29.46 26.59
N ALA A 27 10.89 29.32 27.31
CA ALA A 27 12.20 29.76 26.92
C ALA A 27 12.63 29.00 25.61
N SER A 28 13.12 29.78 24.65
CA SER A 28 13.70 29.32 23.43
C SER A 28 14.98 28.50 23.68
N ALA A 29 14.94 27.22 23.46
CA ALA A 29 16.15 26.37 23.39
C ALA A 29 16.90 26.62 22.08
N PRO A 30 18.25 26.61 22.09
CA PRO A 30 19.04 26.89 20.91
C PRO A 30 18.92 25.76 19.88
N ARG A 31 18.61 26.16 18.65
CA ARG A 31 18.54 25.33 17.46
C ARG A 31 19.87 24.61 17.21
N ALA A 32 19.94 23.32 17.54
CA ALA A 32 21.08 22.48 17.20
C ALA A 32 21.24 22.45 15.65
N LYS A 33 22.46 22.80 15.22
CA LYS A 33 22.89 22.73 13.82
C LYS A 33 22.71 21.32 13.29
N ALA A 34 21.97 21.18 12.20
CA ALA A 34 21.87 19.95 11.44
C ALA A 34 23.27 19.45 11.04
N PRO A 35 23.53 18.15 11.14
CA PRO A 35 24.81 17.63 10.66
C PRO A 35 24.88 17.77 9.14
N ALA A 36 26.01 18.30 8.69
CA ALA A 36 26.36 18.47 7.29
C ALA A 36 26.10 17.16 6.52
N LYS A 37 25.36 17.29 5.43
CA LYS A 37 25.15 16.29 4.41
C LYS A 37 26.51 15.78 3.94
N LYS A 38 26.93 14.60 4.41
CA LYS A 38 28.10 13.91 3.87
C LYS A 38 27.86 13.77 2.36
N ALA A 39 28.76 14.34 1.59
CA ALA A 39 28.83 14.14 0.15
C ALA A 39 28.79 12.64 -0.11
N ALA A 40 27.74 12.19 -0.76
CA ALA A 40 27.63 10.83 -1.26
C ALA A 40 28.76 10.69 -2.30
N THR A 41 29.81 9.97 -1.93
CA THR A 41 30.76 9.39 -2.86
C THR A 41 29.92 8.72 -3.95
N ALA A 42 30.10 9.12 -5.19
CA ALA A 42 29.42 8.55 -6.35
C ALA A 42 29.73 7.05 -6.37
N ALA A 43 28.81 6.25 -5.85
CA ALA A 43 28.83 4.81 -6.04
C ALA A 43 28.76 4.54 -7.57
N PRO A 44 29.48 3.53 -8.09
CA PRO A 44 29.38 3.17 -9.49
C PRO A 44 27.90 3.01 -9.84
N ALA A 45 27.51 3.51 -11.01
CA ALA A 45 26.13 3.52 -11.46
C ALA A 45 25.60 2.06 -11.43
N GLU A 46 24.91 1.71 -10.36
CA GLU A 46 24.28 0.42 -10.25
C GLU A 46 23.06 0.41 -11.16
N HIS A 47 23.17 -0.30 -12.25
CA HIS A 47 22.03 -0.51 -13.15
C HIS A 47 20.99 -1.35 -12.42
N LYS A 48 19.78 -0.80 -12.26
CA LYS A 48 18.65 -1.48 -11.61
C LYS A 48 17.56 -1.76 -12.63
N LEU A 49 17.14 -3.00 -12.70
CA LEU A 49 15.97 -3.37 -13.46
C LEU A 49 14.76 -3.32 -12.54
N ARG A 50 13.90 -2.35 -12.77
CA ARG A 50 12.67 -2.14 -12.01
C ARG A 50 11.49 -2.75 -12.72
N ILE A 51 10.86 -3.73 -12.06
CA ILE A 51 9.72 -4.46 -12.57
C ILE A 51 8.49 -4.05 -11.76
N ARG A 52 7.45 -3.56 -12.43
CA ARG A 52 6.14 -3.28 -11.82
C ARG A 52 5.14 -4.29 -12.35
N VAL A 53 4.57 -5.06 -11.44
CA VAL A 53 3.55 -6.05 -11.76
C VAL A 53 2.20 -5.53 -11.31
N ARG A 54 1.18 -5.62 -12.19
CA ARG A 54 -0.19 -5.16 -11.92
C ARG A 54 -1.17 -6.28 -12.24
N ALA A 55 -2.16 -6.47 -11.39
CA ALA A 55 -3.28 -7.37 -11.66
C ALA A 55 -4.53 -6.95 -10.88
N TYR A 56 -5.67 -7.42 -11.31
CA TYR A 56 -6.93 -7.22 -10.60
C TYR A 56 -7.07 -8.16 -9.40
N GLU A 57 -6.50 -9.35 -9.46
CA GLU A 57 -6.54 -10.34 -8.40
C GLU A 57 -5.19 -10.47 -7.70
N HIS A 58 -5.19 -10.35 -6.36
CA HIS A 58 -3.96 -10.41 -5.58
C HIS A 58 -3.30 -11.80 -5.59
N LYS A 59 -4.11 -12.89 -5.63
CA LYS A 59 -3.58 -14.26 -5.62
C LYS A 59 -2.76 -14.57 -6.86
N ILE A 60 -3.29 -14.21 -8.04
CA ILE A 60 -2.60 -14.40 -9.32
C ILE A 60 -1.34 -13.53 -9.37
N LEU A 61 -1.44 -12.29 -8.85
CA LEU A 61 -0.31 -11.38 -8.75
C LEU A 61 0.83 -11.97 -7.90
N ASP A 62 0.51 -12.48 -6.71
CA ASP A 62 1.52 -13.01 -5.80
C ASP A 62 2.16 -14.32 -6.33
N LEU A 63 1.43 -15.14 -7.07
CA LEU A 63 1.98 -16.29 -7.79
C LEU A 63 2.95 -15.85 -8.90
N SER A 64 2.57 -14.85 -9.69
CA SER A 64 3.43 -14.30 -10.75
C SER A 64 4.70 -13.68 -10.18
N VAL A 65 4.61 -12.97 -9.06
CA VAL A 65 5.76 -12.41 -8.34
C VAL A 65 6.71 -13.51 -7.90
N LYS A 66 6.21 -14.62 -7.36
CA LYS A 66 7.04 -15.77 -6.99
C LYS A 66 7.77 -16.36 -8.19
N GLN A 67 7.07 -16.55 -9.33
CA GLN A 67 7.69 -17.07 -10.56
C GLN A 67 8.82 -16.14 -11.05
N ILE A 68 8.63 -14.82 -11.00
CA ILE A 68 9.65 -13.84 -11.36
C ILE A 68 10.86 -13.97 -10.43
N MET A 69 10.63 -14.05 -9.12
CA MET A 69 11.69 -14.20 -8.13
C MET A 69 12.46 -15.50 -8.30
N ASP A 70 11.76 -16.62 -8.50
CA ASP A 70 12.38 -17.94 -8.74
C ASP A 70 13.23 -17.95 -10.02
N THR A 71 12.73 -17.29 -11.07
CA THR A 71 13.48 -17.15 -12.31
C THR A 71 14.74 -16.30 -12.11
N ALA A 72 14.64 -15.19 -11.43
CA ALA A 72 15.79 -14.33 -11.14
C ALA A 72 16.84 -15.06 -10.26
N ALA A 73 16.40 -15.83 -9.27
CA ALA A 73 17.25 -16.62 -8.40
C ALA A 73 18.03 -17.72 -9.15
N ARG A 74 17.44 -18.31 -10.19
CA ARG A 74 18.13 -19.32 -11.05
C ARG A 74 19.33 -18.76 -11.77
N PHE A 75 19.38 -17.46 -12.00
CA PHE A 75 20.48 -16.77 -12.69
C PHE A 75 21.35 -15.96 -11.74
N ASP A 76 21.33 -16.27 -10.44
CA ASP A 76 22.12 -15.63 -9.38
C ASP A 76 21.96 -14.09 -9.34
N ALA A 77 20.79 -13.57 -9.74
CA ALA A 77 20.54 -12.15 -9.69
C ALA A 77 20.14 -11.71 -8.27
N VAL A 78 20.69 -10.58 -7.83
CA VAL A 78 20.34 -9.98 -6.54
C VAL A 78 18.99 -9.29 -6.67
N VAL A 79 17.96 -9.89 -6.06
CA VAL A 79 16.59 -9.35 -6.06
C VAL A 79 16.32 -8.61 -4.77
N VAL A 80 15.91 -7.36 -4.87
CA VAL A 80 15.34 -6.59 -3.76
C VAL A 80 13.85 -6.90 -3.73
N GLY A 81 13.42 -7.54 -2.66
CA GLY A 81 12.14 -8.23 -2.49
C GLY A 81 10.90 -7.49 -2.95
N PRO A 82 9.76 -8.21 -3.12
CA PRO A 82 8.53 -7.62 -3.62
C PRO A 82 7.98 -6.59 -2.66
N VAL A 83 7.96 -5.32 -3.09
CA VAL A 83 7.40 -4.21 -2.32
C VAL A 83 5.93 -4.04 -2.70
N PRO A 84 4.99 -4.16 -1.75
CA PRO A 84 3.59 -3.89 -2.02
C PRO A 84 3.39 -2.39 -2.23
N LEU A 85 2.82 -2.02 -3.38
CA LEU A 85 2.41 -0.65 -3.64
C LEU A 85 0.93 -0.46 -3.27
N PRO A 86 0.48 0.77 -2.99
CA PRO A 86 -0.92 1.04 -2.69
C PRO A 86 -1.84 0.53 -3.80
N THR A 87 -2.92 -0.14 -3.40
CA THR A 87 -3.95 -0.63 -4.33
C THR A 87 -4.74 0.55 -4.87
N GLU A 88 -4.85 0.64 -6.17
CA GLU A 88 -5.67 1.65 -6.84
C GLU A 88 -7.12 1.17 -6.88
N ILE A 89 -8.01 1.95 -6.28
CA ILE A 89 -9.43 1.64 -6.21
C ILE A 89 -10.20 2.67 -7.03
N LYS A 90 -10.91 2.19 -8.06
CA LYS A 90 -11.84 3.00 -8.83
C LYS A 90 -13.27 2.59 -8.48
N ARG A 91 -14.11 3.55 -8.15
CA ARG A 91 -15.50 3.33 -7.76
C ARG A 91 -16.43 4.07 -8.71
N TRP A 92 -17.51 3.41 -9.10
CA TRP A 92 -18.57 3.97 -9.92
C TRP A 92 -19.90 3.75 -9.23
N THR A 93 -20.66 4.82 -9.13
CA THR A 93 -22.02 4.79 -8.59
C THR A 93 -22.99 5.00 -9.73
N VAL A 94 -23.86 4.04 -9.99
CA VAL A 94 -24.86 4.07 -11.03
C VAL A 94 -26.25 4.15 -10.40
N ASN A 95 -27.13 4.95 -10.97
CA ASN A 95 -28.51 5.00 -10.51
C ASN A 95 -29.20 3.68 -10.85
N ARG A 96 -29.94 3.14 -9.89
CA ARG A 96 -30.86 2.04 -10.13
C ARG A 96 -32.10 2.51 -10.91
N SER A 97 -32.93 1.56 -11.34
CA SER A 97 -34.20 1.84 -11.99
C SER A 97 -35.00 2.93 -11.25
N THR A 98 -35.59 3.84 -12.00
CA THR A 98 -36.28 5.02 -11.48
C THR A 98 -37.61 4.74 -10.78
N PHE A 99 -38.15 3.53 -10.90
CA PHE A 99 -39.41 3.14 -10.30
C PHE A 99 -39.22 2.76 -8.82
N VAL A 100 -39.97 3.36 -7.91
CA VAL A 100 -40.03 3.13 -6.45
C VAL A 100 -38.73 3.48 -5.69
N TYR A 101 -37.54 3.23 -6.26
CA TYR A 101 -36.25 3.37 -5.57
C TYR A 101 -35.48 4.58 -6.09
N LYS A 102 -36.03 5.77 -5.96
CA LYS A 102 -35.39 7.02 -6.45
C LYS A 102 -33.98 7.23 -5.93
N ASP A 103 -33.71 6.89 -4.68
CA ASP A 103 -32.42 7.11 -4.02
C ASP A 103 -31.51 5.88 -4.03
N ALA A 104 -31.97 4.77 -4.62
CA ALA A 104 -31.17 3.55 -4.69
C ALA A 104 -30.03 3.69 -5.72
N ARG A 105 -28.83 3.30 -5.32
CA ARG A 105 -27.62 3.34 -6.14
C ARG A 105 -26.99 1.96 -6.20
N GLU A 106 -26.44 1.60 -7.36
CA GLU A 106 -25.55 0.45 -7.50
C GLU A 106 -24.11 0.94 -7.51
N GLN A 107 -23.28 0.30 -6.69
CA GLN A 107 -21.88 0.68 -6.57
C GLN A 107 -21.01 -0.45 -7.12
N PHE A 108 -20.18 -0.09 -8.09
CA PHE A 108 -19.18 -0.98 -8.67
C PHE A 108 -17.80 -0.48 -8.31
N GLU A 109 -16.89 -1.41 -8.02
CA GLU A 109 -15.50 -1.06 -7.77
C GLU A 109 -14.54 -1.96 -8.55
N MET A 110 -13.43 -1.38 -8.96
CA MET A 110 -12.32 -2.08 -9.56
C MET A 110 -11.08 -1.83 -8.71
N ARG A 111 -10.41 -2.89 -8.30
CA ARG A 111 -9.16 -2.84 -7.53
C ARG A 111 -8.01 -3.30 -8.39
N VAL A 112 -6.96 -2.49 -8.47
CA VAL A 112 -5.72 -2.84 -9.16
C VAL A 112 -4.63 -2.98 -8.12
N HIS A 113 -4.17 -4.21 -7.92
CA HIS A 113 -3.06 -4.52 -7.04
C HIS A 113 -1.74 -4.32 -7.78
N LYS A 114 -0.72 -3.80 -7.08
CA LYS A 114 0.58 -3.48 -7.65
C LYS A 114 1.70 -4.02 -6.78
N ARG A 115 2.74 -4.59 -7.41
CA ARG A 115 3.97 -5.00 -6.74
C ARG A 115 5.16 -4.43 -7.49
N LEU A 116 6.20 -4.11 -6.74
CA LEU A 116 7.46 -3.60 -7.26
C LEU A 116 8.57 -4.58 -6.91
N ILE A 117 9.39 -4.93 -7.88
CA ILE A 117 10.56 -5.78 -7.72
C ILE A 117 11.73 -5.06 -8.38
N ASP A 118 12.83 -4.88 -7.66
CA ASP A 118 14.05 -4.30 -8.20
C ASP A 118 15.11 -5.41 -8.28
N ILE A 119 15.72 -5.58 -9.44
CA ILE A 119 16.83 -6.50 -9.67
C ILE A 119 18.09 -5.66 -9.86
N MET A 120 19.09 -5.93 -9.04
CA MET A 120 20.37 -5.23 -9.10
C MET A 120 21.30 -5.89 -10.12
N ASN A 121 21.97 -5.08 -10.94
CA ASN A 121 22.97 -5.53 -11.91
C ASN A 121 22.47 -6.72 -12.76
N PRO A 122 21.35 -6.57 -13.52
CA PRO A 122 20.78 -7.66 -14.28
C PRO A 122 21.75 -8.12 -15.38
N SER A 123 22.05 -9.42 -15.42
CA SER A 123 22.76 -9.99 -16.55
C SER A 123 21.83 -10.08 -17.77
N PRO A 124 22.36 -10.05 -19.00
CA PRO A 124 21.53 -10.15 -20.20
C PRO A 124 20.70 -11.43 -20.22
N LYS A 125 21.22 -12.53 -19.68
CA LYS A 125 20.48 -13.80 -19.53
C LYS A 125 19.24 -13.67 -18.66
N VAL A 126 19.28 -12.87 -17.59
CA VAL A 126 18.12 -12.59 -16.73
C VAL A 126 17.04 -11.86 -17.51
N ILE A 127 17.43 -10.87 -18.31
CA ILE A 127 16.47 -10.08 -19.12
C ILE A 127 15.77 -10.99 -20.15
N GLU A 128 16.52 -11.83 -20.85
CA GLU A 128 15.97 -12.80 -21.80
C GLU A 128 15.02 -13.79 -21.10
N ALA A 129 15.42 -14.34 -19.95
CA ALA A 129 14.61 -15.27 -19.19
C ALA A 129 13.31 -14.64 -18.70
N LEU A 130 13.35 -13.38 -18.27
CA LEU A 130 12.16 -12.63 -17.83
C LEU A 130 11.24 -12.28 -19.00
N THR A 131 11.79 -12.01 -20.19
CA THR A 131 10.99 -11.76 -21.39
C THR A 131 10.26 -13.02 -21.87
N ASN A 132 10.89 -14.18 -21.74
CA ASN A 132 10.31 -15.48 -22.13
C ASN A 132 9.44 -16.12 -21.04
N LEU A 133 9.21 -15.42 -19.92
CA LEU A 133 8.45 -15.95 -18.80
C LEU A 133 6.96 -16.00 -19.14
N ASN A 134 6.39 -17.21 -19.06
CA ASN A 134 4.97 -17.41 -19.31
C ASN A 134 4.17 -17.06 -18.05
N LEU A 135 3.44 -15.97 -18.13
CA LEU A 135 2.63 -15.46 -17.02
C LEU A 135 1.15 -15.79 -17.21
N PRO A 136 0.40 -15.94 -16.13
CA PRO A 136 -1.05 -16.14 -16.21
C PRO A 136 -1.73 -14.92 -16.80
N SER A 137 -2.84 -15.14 -17.50
CA SER A 137 -3.67 -14.07 -18.04
C SER A 137 -4.18 -13.15 -16.93
N GLY A 138 -4.26 -11.84 -17.21
CA GLY A 138 -4.70 -10.85 -16.24
C GLY A 138 -3.57 -10.15 -15.46
N VAL A 139 -2.32 -10.52 -15.72
CA VAL A 139 -1.14 -9.85 -15.15
C VAL A 139 -0.47 -8.98 -16.22
N THR A 140 -0.23 -7.74 -15.89
CA THR A 140 0.52 -6.78 -16.73
C THR A 140 1.85 -6.47 -16.06
N ILE A 141 2.93 -6.53 -16.84
CA ILE A 141 4.29 -6.21 -16.37
C ILE A 141 4.82 -5.00 -17.10
N ASP A 142 5.31 -4.05 -16.36
CA ASP A 142 6.08 -2.90 -16.85
C ASP A 142 7.53 -3.05 -16.39
N VAL A 143 8.47 -3.10 -17.31
CA VAL A 143 9.91 -3.22 -17.03
C VAL A 143 10.60 -1.92 -17.40
N LYS A 144 11.42 -1.39 -16.48
CA LYS A 144 12.21 -0.17 -16.70
C LYS A 144 13.62 -0.37 -16.15
N MET A 145 14.63 0.05 -16.90
CA MET A 145 15.98 0.21 -16.38
C MET A 145 16.11 1.58 -15.72
N VAL A 146 16.70 1.62 -14.55
CA VAL A 146 16.89 2.85 -13.72
C VAL A 146 18.36 2.95 -13.31
#